data_e2685f6fc686157f78845217bd3383d0
#
_entry.id   e2685f6fc686157f78845217bd3383d0
#
_cell.length_a   1.000
_cell.length_b   1.000
_cell.length_c   1.000
_cell.angle_alpha   90.00
_cell.angle_beta   90.00
_cell.angle_gamma   90.00
#
_symmetry.space_group_name_H-M   'P 1'
#
loop_
_entity.id
_entity.type
_entity.pdbx_description
1 polymer ?
#
loop_
_entity_poly.entity_id
_entity_poly.type
_entity_poly.pdbx_seq_one_letter_code
_entity_poly.pdbx_strand_id
1 'polypeptide(L)'
;MESVITEILQSEKLKDVNYEIRGPVLDYANFLEQEGQQILKLNIGNPGAFGFDAPDEIIRDVIHNLREAQGYSQSKGIFTARKAVVQSYQSQGVSGIDVGDIIMGNGVSELIVMAMQGLINQDDEVLIPAPDYPLWTAATAISGGKPVHYLCDENSHWEPNISDIENKITARTKAVVVINPNNPTGAVYSEDILQQIVNLAEKHNLCVFADEIYDRIIYDNAIHYPLAKMVNKTLCLTFNGLSKAYRLAGFRSGWMIMSGDKSRAKSYIEGLEMLASMRLCANVPAMLAVQTALGGKQSINDLVKSGGRLAEQRDLAYKLITDIPGVTCVKPSSAMYLFFKLDPNLYPIQDDENFVLQILKEKKLLLVQGSAFNYPDTQHLRFVFLPDADLLKEAVKRLSDFLRDYLNQNSKVS
;
A
#
# COMPACT_ATOMS: atom_id res chain seq x y z
N MET A 1 -5.02 53.49 1.70
CA MET A 1 -4.32 52.31 2.20
C MET A 1 -4.90 51.12 1.44
N GLU A 2 -4.21 50.68 0.42
CA GLU A 2 -4.55 49.42 -0.25
C GLU A 2 -4.37 48.30 0.77
N SER A 3 -5.41 47.54 1.02
CA SER A 3 -5.33 46.32 1.83
C SER A 3 -4.47 45.31 1.08
N VAL A 4 -3.24 45.09 1.55
CA VAL A 4 -2.42 43.97 1.10
C VAL A 4 -3.17 42.69 1.44
N ILE A 5 -3.81 42.09 0.45
CA ILE A 5 -4.43 40.76 0.61
C ILE A 5 -3.23 39.79 0.75
N THR A 6 -2.96 39.40 1.98
CA THR A 6 -1.96 38.37 2.25
C THR A 6 -2.54 37.01 1.83
N GLU A 7 -1.96 36.38 0.87
CA GLU A 7 -2.37 35.02 0.42
C GLU A 7 -2.21 34.02 1.57
N ILE A 8 -3.23 33.18 1.78
CA ILE A 8 -3.15 32.09 2.75
C ILE A 8 -2.50 30.89 2.06
N LEU A 9 -1.25 30.64 2.42
CA LEU A 9 -0.46 29.55 1.82
C LEU A 9 -0.62 28.25 2.63
N GLN A 10 -0.46 27.12 1.94
CA GLN A 10 -0.37 25.80 2.58
C GLN A 10 0.92 25.71 3.42
N SER A 11 0.96 24.75 4.37
CA SER A 11 2.14 24.46 5.16
C SER A 11 3.32 24.04 4.27
N GLU A 12 4.53 24.53 4.58
CA GLU A 12 5.77 24.14 3.91
C GLU A 12 5.98 22.61 3.86
N LYS A 13 5.56 21.89 4.90
CA LYS A 13 5.61 20.42 4.98
C LYS A 13 4.88 19.70 3.84
N LEU A 14 3.93 20.36 3.19
CA LEU A 14 3.14 19.77 2.10
C LEU A 14 3.78 19.97 0.72
N LYS A 15 4.82 20.80 0.61
CA LYS A 15 5.49 21.08 -0.67
C LYS A 15 6.23 19.86 -1.22
N ASP A 16 6.80 19.05 -0.33
CA ASP A 16 7.61 17.88 -0.66
C ASP A 16 6.81 16.57 -0.62
N VAL A 17 5.48 16.67 -0.50
CA VAL A 17 4.59 15.49 -0.45
C VAL A 17 4.13 15.14 -1.85
N ASN A 18 4.79 14.16 -2.47
CA ASN A 18 4.30 13.50 -3.67
C ASN A 18 3.35 12.37 -3.25
N TYR A 19 2.10 12.45 -3.73
CA TYR A 19 1.12 11.41 -3.45
C TYR A 19 0.31 11.11 -4.73
N GLU A 20 0.32 9.85 -5.18
CA GLU A 20 -0.20 9.37 -6.47
C GLU A 20 -1.65 9.74 -6.81
N ILE A 21 -2.44 10.15 -5.79
CA ILE A 21 -3.84 10.54 -5.94
C ILE A 21 -3.99 12.03 -6.32
N ARG A 22 -2.90 12.75 -6.55
CA ARG A 22 -2.88 14.17 -6.94
C ARG A 22 -1.86 14.39 -8.05
N GLY A 23 -2.06 15.43 -8.81
CA GLY A 23 -1.14 15.82 -9.87
C GLY A 23 -1.79 15.95 -11.24
N PRO A 24 -1.03 16.39 -12.24
CA PRO A 24 -1.55 16.75 -13.55
C PRO A 24 -2.24 15.60 -14.29
N VAL A 25 -1.82 14.36 -14.03
CA VAL A 25 -2.41 13.15 -14.63
C VAL A 25 -3.85 12.95 -14.13
N LEU A 26 -4.06 13.03 -12.80
CA LEU A 26 -5.40 12.86 -12.23
C LEU A 26 -6.30 14.06 -12.54
N ASP A 27 -5.77 15.29 -12.51
CA ASP A 27 -6.52 16.49 -12.84
C ASP A 27 -7.03 16.42 -14.28
N TYR A 28 -6.19 15.96 -15.19
CA TYR A 28 -6.59 15.75 -16.59
C TYR A 28 -7.59 14.60 -16.74
N ALA A 29 -7.46 13.51 -15.97
CA ALA A 29 -8.45 12.44 -15.96
C ALA A 29 -9.83 12.94 -15.51
N ASN A 30 -9.88 13.73 -14.44
CA ASN A 30 -11.12 14.33 -13.95
C ASN A 30 -11.73 15.30 -14.97
N PHE A 31 -10.90 16.11 -15.64
CA PHE A 31 -11.36 16.97 -16.73
C PHE A 31 -11.99 16.17 -17.88
N LEU A 32 -11.37 15.10 -18.32
CA LEU A 32 -11.91 14.25 -19.39
C LEU A 32 -13.27 13.63 -19.01
N GLU A 33 -13.42 13.22 -17.75
CA GLU A 33 -14.70 12.68 -17.25
C GLU A 33 -15.80 13.74 -17.18
N GLN A 34 -15.47 14.97 -16.78
CA GLN A 34 -16.40 16.10 -16.82
C GLN A 34 -16.87 16.43 -18.25
N GLU A 35 -15.98 16.23 -19.24
CA GLU A 35 -16.32 16.33 -20.66
C GLU A 35 -17.08 15.10 -21.21
N GLY A 36 -17.47 14.15 -20.33
CA GLY A 36 -18.24 12.97 -20.70
C GLY A 36 -17.44 11.85 -21.38
N GLN A 37 -16.10 11.91 -21.33
CA GLN A 37 -15.26 10.87 -21.90
C GLN A 37 -15.09 9.69 -20.94
N GLN A 38 -15.14 8.47 -21.48
CA GLN A 38 -14.88 7.26 -20.71
C GLN A 38 -13.39 6.96 -20.62
N ILE A 39 -12.89 6.85 -19.40
CA ILE A 39 -11.50 6.51 -19.10
C ILE A 39 -11.44 5.11 -18.50
N LEU A 40 -10.51 4.30 -18.98
CA LEU A 40 -10.18 3.02 -18.38
C LEU A 40 -9.16 3.27 -17.23
N LYS A 41 -9.66 3.21 -15.99
CA LYS A 41 -8.87 3.53 -14.79
C LYS A 41 -8.20 2.28 -14.22
N LEU A 42 -6.89 2.20 -14.35
CA LEU A 42 -6.05 1.12 -13.80
C LEU A 42 -5.01 1.65 -12.81
N ASN A 43 -5.31 2.79 -12.20
CA ASN A 43 -4.42 3.47 -11.26
C ASN A 43 -4.65 3.09 -9.80
N ILE A 44 -5.85 2.63 -9.41
CA ILE A 44 -6.19 2.35 -8.01
C ILE A 44 -6.66 0.91 -7.85
N GLY A 45 -6.03 0.17 -6.91
CA GLY A 45 -6.46 -1.16 -6.50
C GLY A 45 -7.74 -1.11 -5.66
N ASN A 46 -8.88 -0.92 -6.33
CA ASN A 46 -10.21 -0.88 -5.73
C ASN A 46 -11.07 -2.05 -6.24
N PRO A 47 -11.08 -3.21 -5.53
CA PRO A 47 -11.77 -4.42 -6.01
C PRO A 47 -13.26 -4.21 -6.29
N GLY A 48 -13.96 -3.44 -5.45
CA GLY A 48 -15.40 -3.19 -5.61
C GLY A 48 -15.76 -2.50 -6.93
N ALA A 49 -14.89 -1.65 -7.47
CA ALA A 49 -15.10 -0.99 -8.76
C ALA A 49 -15.09 -1.97 -9.96
N PHE A 50 -14.58 -3.19 -9.76
CA PHE A 50 -14.43 -4.21 -10.79
C PHE A 50 -15.28 -5.47 -10.51
N GLY A 51 -16.34 -5.34 -9.70
CA GLY A 51 -17.27 -6.43 -9.42
C GLY A 51 -16.66 -7.54 -8.53
N PHE A 52 -15.76 -7.19 -7.64
CA PHE A 52 -15.35 -8.04 -6.54
C PHE A 52 -16.11 -7.61 -5.29
N ASP A 53 -17.28 -8.17 -5.12
CA ASP A 53 -18.15 -7.84 -3.99
C ASP A 53 -17.58 -8.35 -2.66
N ALA A 54 -17.88 -7.60 -1.60
CA ALA A 54 -17.59 -8.03 -0.24
C ALA A 54 -18.44 -9.26 0.12
N PRO A 55 -17.98 -10.13 1.04
CA PRO A 55 -18.77 -11.27 1.50
C PRO A 55 -20.09 -10.81 2.12
N ASP A 56 -21.21 -11.39 1.66
CA ASP A 56 -22.57 -11.06 2.10
C ASP A 56 -22.75 -11.17 3.61
N GLU A 57 -22.12 -12.17 4.25
CA GLU A 57 -22.19 -12.38 5.68
C GLU A 57 -21.66 -11.19 6.47
N ILE A 58 -20.61 -10.52 5.99
CA ILE A 58 -20.04 -9.33 6.64
C ILE A 58 -21.01 -8.17 6.51
N ILE A 59 -21.57 -7.96 5.33
CA ILE A 59 -22.53 -6.87 5.09
C ILE A 59 -23.78 -7.04 5.95
N ARG A 60 -24.35 -8.27 6.00
CA ARG A 60 -25.54 -8.58 6.80
C ARG A 60 -25.28 -8.38 8.30
N ASP A 61 -24.12 -8.79 8.78
CA ASP A 61 -23.74 -8.61 10.18
C ASP A 61 -23.69 -7.14 10.57
N VAL A 62 -23.05 -6.29 9.73
CA VAL A 62 -23.02 -4.85 9.96
C VAL A 62 -24.41 -4.25 9.97
N ILE A 63 -25.27 -4.60 8.99
CA ILE A 63 -26.64 -4.09 8.94
C ILE A 63 -27.43 -4.49 10.19
N HIS A 64 -27.31 -5.75 10.65
CA HIS A 64 -28.00 -6.27 11.81
C HIS A 64 -27.61 -5.51 13.10
N ASN A 65 -26.33 -5.24 13.28
CA ASN A 65 -25.78 -4.62 14.47
C ASN A 65 -25.64 -3.08 14.38
N LEU A 66 -26.08 -2.46 13.28
CA LEU A 66 -25.85 -1.03 13.02
C LEU A 66 -26.44 -0.11 14.12
N ARG A 67 -27.52 -0.52 14.77
CA ARG A 67 -28.14 0.23 15.88
C ARG A 67 -27.22 0.36 17.10
N GLU A 68 -26.30 -0.58 17.30
CA GLU A 68 -25.34 -0.54 18.41
C GLU A 68 -24.19 0.44 18.17
N ALA A 69 -24.05 0.93 16.94
CA ALA A 69 -22.96 1.81 16.51
C ALA A 69 -23.26 3.31 16.66
N GLN A 70 -24.35 3.70 17.37
CA GLN A 70 -24.77 5.10 17.47
C GLN A 70 -23.89 5.94 18.40
N GLY A 71 -23.29 5.32 19.41
CA GLY A 71 -22.46 5.98 20.42
C GLY A 71 -20.97 5.90 20.10
N TYR A 72 -20.17 6.72 20.78
CA TYR A 72 -18.73 6.56 20.78
C TYR A 72 -18.33 5.23 21.41
N SER A 73 -17.29 4.61 20.88
CA SER A 73 -16.63 3.45 21.49
C SER A 73 -15.37 3.87 22.27
N GLN A 74 -14.68 2.89 22.83
CA GLN A 74 -13.33 3.11 23.35
C GLN A 74 -12.39 3.63 22.26
N SER A 75 -11.44 4.49 22.62
CA SER A 75 -10.50 5.11 21.68
C SER A 75 -9.69 4.09 20.86
N LYS A 76 -9.29 2.98 21.50
CA LYS A 76 -8.61 1.87 20.81
C LYS A 76 -9.54 1.02 19.92
N GLY A 77 -10.85 1.22 19.97
CA GLY A 77 -11.87 0.48 19.23
C GLY A 77 -12.68 -0.50 20.06
N ILE A 78 -13.78 -1.03 19.49
CA ILE A 78 -14.66 -1.97 20.19
C ILE A 78 -13.93 -3.27 20.55
N PHE A 79 -14.29 -3.82 21.70
CA PHE A 79 -13.64 -5.00 22.24
C PHE A 79 -13.70 -6.21 21.30
N THR A 80 -14.86 -6.46 20.68
CA THR A 80 -15.06 -7.61 19.79
C THR A 80 -14.16 -7.56 18.56
N ALA A 81 -13.97 -6.39 17.95
CA ALA A 81 -13.06 -6.21 16.82
C ALA A 81 -11.59 -6.46 17.25
N ARG A 82 -11.15 -5.84 18.36
CA ARG A 82 -9.78 -6.04 18.87
C ARG A 82 -9.52 -7.49 19.26
N LYS A 83 -10.49 -8.16 19.88
CA LYS A 83 -10.38 -9.56 20.23
C LYS A 83 -10.28 -10.47 19.00
N ALA A 84 -11.06 -10.20 17.96
CA ALA A 84 -10.98 -10.92 16.68
C ALA A 84 -9.60 -10.77 16.02
N VAL A 85 -9.02 -9.56 16.05
CA VAL A 85 -7.66 -9.32 15.56
C VAL A 85 -6.65 -10.17 16.34
N VAL A 86 -6.66 -10.13 17.67
CA VAL A 86 -5.77 -10.95 18.51
C VAL A 86 -5.88 -12.42 18.15
N GLN A 87 -7.10 -12.97 18.08
CA GLN A 87 -7.33 -14.38 17.76
C GLN A 87 -6.80 -14.75 16.38
N SER A 88 -7.02 -13.89 15.39
CA SER A 88 -6.53 -14.10 14.02
C SER A 88 -5.01 -14.20 13.96
N TYR A 89 -4.28 -13.33 14.68
CA TYR A 89 -2.81 -13.37 14.69
C TYR A 89 -2.26 -14.50 15.55
N GLN A 90 -2.92 -14.81 16.68
CA GLN A 90 -2.55 -15.98 17.47
C GLN A 90 -2.69 -17.29 16.66
N SER A 91 -3.70 -17.42 15.81
CA SER A 91 -3.85 -18.58 14.92
C SER A 91 -2.73 -18.69 13.87
N GLN A 92 -2.04 -17.59 13.57
CA GLN A 92 -0.86 -17.54 12.70
C GLN A 92 0.46 -17.75 13.48
N GLY A 93 0.38 -17.97 14.79
CA GLY A 93 1.54 -18.25 15.65
C GLY A 93 2.19 -16.99 16.26
N VAL A 94 1.55 -15.82 16.16
CA VAL A 94 2.00 -14.61 16.86
C VAL A 94 1.65 -14.74 18.33
N SER A 95 2.64 -14.62 19.22
CA SER A 95 2.47 -14.70 20.67
C SER A 95 2.73 -13.35 21.34
N GLY A 96 2.41 -13.24 22.63
CA GLY A 96 2.72 -12.05 23.44
C GLY A 96 1.88 -10.81 23.11
N ILE A 97 0.76 -10.98 22.43
CA ILE A 97 -0.21 -9.91 22.14
C ILE A 97 -1.53 -10.17 22.86
N ASP A 98 -2.16 -9.10 23.30
CA ASP A 98 -3.50 -9.12 23.88
C ASP A 98 -4.40 -7.98 23.30
N VAL A 99 -5.61 -7.88 23.79
CA VAL A 99 -6.59 -6.87 23.34
C VAL A 99 -6.10 -5.43 23.60
N GLY A 100 -5.25 -5.25 24.61
CA GLY A 100 -4.64 -3.96 24.95
C GLY A 100 -3.63 -3.49 23.88
N ASP A 101 -3.05 -4.40 23.11
CA ASP A 101 -2.05 -4.12 22.09
C ASP A 101 -2.63 -3.74 20.73
N ILE A 102 -3.96 -3.66 20.62
CA ILE A 102 -4.64 -3.38 19.34
C ILE A 102 -5.23 -1.97 19.35
N ILE A 103 -4.93 -1.20 18.29
CA ILE A 103 -5.60 0.07 18.00
C ILE A 103 -6.31 -0.07 16.63
N MET A 104 -7.64 0.13 16.65
CA MET A 104 -8.45 0.18 15.44
C MET A 104 -8.35 1.56 14.80
N GLY A 105 -8.41 1.63 13.47
CA GLY A 105 -8.29 2.90 12.72
C GLY A 105 -9.28 3.01 11.56
N ASN A 106 -9.45 4.23 11.07
CA ASN A 106 -10.23 4.52 9.87
C ASN A 106 -9.45 4.13 8.60
N GLY A 107 -9.13 2.83 8.50
CA GLY A 107 -8.21 2.23 7.55
C GLY A 107 -6.74 2.36 8.01
N VAL A 108 -5.88 1.61 7.35
CA VAL A 108 -4.42 1.61 7.60
C VAL A 108 -3.83 3.01 7.43
N SER A 109 -4.35 3.81 6.52
CA SER A 109 -3.83 5.16 6.23
C SER A 109 -3.85 6.08 7.45
N GLU A 110 -4.91 6.07 8.26
CA GLU A 110 -4.95 6.85 9.50
C GLU A 110 -3.90 6.36 10.50
N LEU A 111 -3.74 5.05 10.62
CA LEU A 111 -2.80 4.44 11.56
C LEU A 111 -1.34 4.69 11.18
N ILE A 112 -1.01 4.72 9.89
CA ILE A 112 0.31 5.12 9.39
C ILE A 112 0.63 6.55 9.81
N VAL A 113 -0.30 7.50 9.56
CA VAL A 113 -0.11 8.91 9.94
C VAL A 113 0.03 9.02 11.47
N MET A 114 -0.81 8.32 12.22
CA MET A 114 -0.74 8.30 13.69
C MET A 114 0.59 7.76 14.20
N ALA A 115 1.09 6.66 13.61
CA ALA A 115 2.36 6.04 14.00
C ALA A 115 3.54 6.99 13.76
N MET A 116 3.57 7.69 12.62
CA MET A 116 4.61 8.66 12.32
C MET A 116 4.53 9.89 13.24
N GLN A 117 3.34 10.45 13.44
CA GLN A 117 3.15 11.58 14.36
C GLN A 117 3.57 11.29 15.80
N GLY A 118 3.38 10.05 16.25
CA GLY A 118 3.76 9.65 17.61
C GLY A 118 5.25 9.39 17.80
N LEU A 119 5.99 9.06 16.72
CA LEU A 119 7.40 8.66 16.80
C LEU A 119 8.39 9.74 16.36
N ILE A 120 8.04 10.48 15.30
CA ILE A 120 9.01 11.27 14.52
C ILE A 120 9.08 12.71 15.03
N ASN A 121 10.30 13.15 15.28
CA ASN A 121 10.66 14.56 15.50
C ASN A 121 11.32 15.14 14.25
N GLN A 122 11.62 16.45 14.30
CA GLN A 122 12.32 17.15 13.22
C GLN A 122 13.66 16.46 12.91
N ASP A 123 13.90 16.17 11.63
CA ASP A 123 15.10 15.51 11.10
C ASP A 123 15.35 14.06 11.52
N ASP A 124 14.44 13.42 12.25
CA ASP A 124 14.48 11.97 12.44
C ASP A 124 14.31 11.25 11.11
N GLU A 125 14.95 10.10 10.94
CA GLU A 125 14.97 9.35 9.68
C GLU A 125 14.14 8.07 9.81
N VAL A 126 13.42 7.74 8.71
CA VAL A 126 12.70 6.48 8.57
C VAL A 126 13.15 5.79 7.30
N LEU A 127 13.62 4.55 7.43
CA LEU A 127 13.95 3.70 6.27
C LEU A 127 12.68 3.15 5.65
N ILE A 128 12.50 3.41 4.35
CA ILE A 128 11.30 3.05 3.57
C ILE A 128 11.74 2.33 2.30
N PRO A 129 11.05 1.25 1.84
CA PRO A 129 11.42 0.60 0.60
C PRO A 129 11.28 1.52 -0.62
N ALA A 130 12.06 1.30 -1.65
CA ALA A 130 11.83 1.85 -2.98
C ALA A 130 11.81 0.68 -3.99
N PRO A 131 10.67 0.43 -4.64
CA PRO A 131 9.42 1.20 -4.61
C PRO A 131 8.58 0.98 -3.33
N ASP A 132 7.82 2.01 -2.93
CA ASP A 132 6.98 2.00 -1.72
C ASP A 132 5.49 2.26 -2.01
N TYR A 133 4.68 2.16 -0.96
CA TYR A 133 3.37 2.81 -0.93
C TYR A 133 3.57 4.26 -0.45
N PRO A 134 3.33 5.29 -1.30
CA PRO A 134 3.79 6.66 -1.08
C PRO A 134 3.33 7.32 0.21
N LEU A 135 2.28 6.77 0.86
CA LEU A 135 1.80 7.29 2.13
C LEU A 135 2.85 7.19 3.24
N TRP A 136 3.72 6.17 3.22
CA TRP A 136 4.78 6.03 4.21
C TRP A 136 5.77 7.20 4.12
N THR A 137 6.20 7.53 2.91
CA THR A 137 7.03 8.70 2.62
C THR A 137 6.34 10.01 3.00
N ALA A 138 5.08 10.19 2.58
CA ALA A 138 4.30 11.38 2.87
C ALA A 138 4.07 11.57 4.38
N ALA A 139 3.70 10.52 5.12
CA ALA A 139 3.45 10.59 6.55
C ALA A 139 4.74 10.92 7.34
N THR A 140 5.88 10.38 6.91
CA THR A 140 7.19 10.72 7.48
C THR A 140 7.50 12.21 7.30
N ALA A 141 7.38 12.72 6.08
CA ALA A 141 7.64 14.13 5.76
C ALA A 141 6.72 15.09 6.51
N ILE A 142 5.40 14.82 6.53
CA ILE A 142 4.42 15.63 7.25
C ILE A 142 4.70 15.67 8.75
N SER A 143 5.25 14.59 9.31
CA SER A 143 5.63 14.52 10.73
C SER A 143 6.95 15.24 11.05
N GLY A 144 7.64 15.79 10.04
CA GLY A 144 8.90 16.53 10.18
C GLY A 144 10.15 15.65 10.02
N GLY A 145 10.00 14.38 9.71
CA GLY A 145 11.08 13.43 9.47
C GLY A 145 11.56 13.41 8.02
N LYS A 146 12.65 12.69 7.80
CA LYS A 146 13.26 12.44 6.49
C LYS A 146 13.00 11.00 6.06
N PRO A 147 12.25 10.76 4.98
CA PRO A 147 12.20 9.46 4.37
C PRO A 147 13.54 9.12 3.73
N VAL A 148 14.09 7.96 4.06
CA VAL A 148 15.35 7.44 3.51
C VAL A 148 15.03 6.12 2.81
N HIS A 149 15.00 6.15 1.47
CA HIS A 149 14.59 4.99 0.70
C HIS A 149 15.72 3.96 0.55
N TYR A 150 15.44 2.70 0.89
CA TYR A 150 16.31 1.57 0.58
C TYR A 150 15.81 0.83 -0.67
N LEU A 151 16.73 0.31 -1.47
CA LEU A 151 16.41 -0.32 -2.74
C LEU A 151 15.82 -1.71 -2.54
N CYS A 152 14.70 -1.99 -3.24
CA CYS A 152 14.24 -3.33 -3.55
C CYS A 152 14.68 -3.64 -4.99
N ASP A 153 15.44 -4.73 -5.18
CA ASP A 153 16.09 -5.02 -6.46
C ASP A 153 15.18 -5.86 -7.37
N GLU A 154 14.87 -5.32 -8.55
CA GLU A 154 14.08 -6.04 -9.57
C GLU A 154 14.74 -7.37 -9.98
N ASN A 155 16.07 -7.41 -10.09
CA ASN A 155 16.79 -8.62 -10.46
C ASN A 155 16.77 -9.70 -9.37
N SER A 156 16.47 -9.32 -8.13
CA SER A 156 16.25 -10.21 -6.99
C SER A 156 14.76 -10.34 -6.64
N HIS A 157 13.89 -10.31 -7.65
CA HIS A 157 12.43 -10.40 -7.48
C HIS A 157 11.84 -9.35 -6.52
N TRP A 158 12.40 -8.15 -6.52
CA TRP A 158 12.02 -7.03 -5.67
C TRP A 158 12.28 -7.24 -4.18
N GLU A 159 13.17 -8.16 -3.80
CA GLU A 159 13.59 -8.28 -2.41
C GLU A 159 14.40 -7.07 -1.96
N PRO A 160 14.24 -6.64 -0.68
CA PRO A 160 15.05 -5.58 -0.09
C PRO A 160 16.56 -5.88 -0.13
N ASN A 161 17.35 -4.89 -0.52
CA ASN A 161 18.80 -4.98 -0.47
C ASN A 161 19.29 -4.70 0.96
N ILE A 162 19.68 -5.75 1.67
CA ILE A 162 20.09 -5.68 3.08
C ILE A 162 21.32 -4.79 3.29
N SER A 163 22.30 -4.86 2.40
CA SER A 163 23.49 -4.01 2.48
C SER A 163 23.13 -2.52 2.31
N ASP A 164 22.18 -2.21 1.44
CA ASP A 164 21.70 -0.83 1.25
C ASP A 164 20.95 -0.34 2.50
N ILE A 165 20.14 -1.19 3.14
CA ILE A 165 19.50 -0.87 4.42
C ILE A 165 20.57 -0.54 5.47
N GLU A 166 21.54 -1.45 5.68
CA GLU A 166 22.58 -1.28 6.71
C GLU A 166 23.40 0.00 6.49
N ASN A 167 23.78 0.30 5.24
CA ASN A 167 24.55 1.50 4.89
C ASN A 167 23.78 2.82 5.11
N LYS A 168 22.45 2.78 5.12
CA LYS A 168 21.58 3.95 5.30
C LYS A 168 21.16 4.18 6.76
N ILE A 169 21.49 3.28 7.68
CA ILE A 169 21.22 3.47 9.10
C ILE A 169 22.17 4.53 9.65
N THR A 170 21.60 5.55 10.32
CA THR A 170 22.33 6.62 11.02
C THR A 170 21.87 6.72 12.49
N ALA A 171 22.50 7.57 13.27
CA ALA A 171 22.07 7.86 14.63
C ALA A 171 20.68 8.53 14.73
N ARG A 172 20.15 9.04 13.60
CA ARG A 172 18.82 9.66 13.49
C ARG A 172 17.75 8.68 13.05
N THR A 173 18.11 7.49 12.58
CA THR A 173 17.15 6.49 12.13
C THR A 173 16.33 6.00 13.31
N LYS A 174 15.01 6.08 13.22
CA LYS A 174 14.04 5.66 14.26
C LYS A 174 13.31 4.38 13.93
N ALA A 175 13.05 4.16 12.63
CA ALA A 175 12.25 3.02 12.21
C ALA A 175 12.67 2.50 10.84
N VAL A 176 12.30 1.25 10.56
CA VAL A 176 12.30 0.65 9.23
C VAL A 176 10.87 0.21 8.88
N VAL A 177 10.42 0.63 7.71
CA VAL A 177 9.14 0.22 7.11
C VAL A 177 9.38 -0.99 6.22
N VAL A 178 8.58 -2.03 6.39
CA VAL A 178 8.55 -3.21 5.54
C VAL A 178 7.14 -3.37 4.98
N ILE A 179 6.98 -3.27 3.67
CA ILE A 179 5.71 -3.45 2.98
C ILE A 179 5.72 -4.86 2.37
N ASN A 180 5.10 -5.81 3.04
CA ASN A 180 5.12 -7.20 2.64
C ASN A 180 3.76 -7.90 2.85
N PRO A 181 3.08 -8.30 1.78
CA PRO A 181 3.46 -8.16 0.36
C PRO A 181 3.50 -6.72 -0.14
N ASN A 182 4.38 -6.47 -1.12
CA ASN A 182 4.69 -5.11 -1.57
C ASN A 182 3.67 -4.54 -2.56
N ASN A 183 3.35 -3.29 -2.40
CA ASN A 183 2.73 -2.42 -3.41
C ASN A 183 3.81 -1.38 -3.80
N PRO A 184 4.24 -1.31 -5.08
CA PRO A 184 3.49 -1.71 -6.30
C PRO A 184 3.89 -3.06 -6.92
N THR A 185 4.91 -3.75 -6.44
CA THR A 185 5.55 -4.85 -7.15
C THR A 185 4.82 -6.20 -7.05
N GLY A 186 4.01 -6.40 -6.00
CA GLY A 186 3.41 -7.69 -5.69
C GLY A 186 4.41 -8.73 -5.19
N ALA A 187 5.61 -8.32 -4.80
CA ALA A 187 6.60 -9.20 -4.20
C ALA A 187 6.17 -9.69 -2.83
N VAL A 188 6.55 -10.92 -2.51
CA VAL A 188 6.46 -11.52 -1.18
C VAL A 188 7.88 -11.85 -0.74
N TYR A 189 8.35 -11.22 0.32
CA TYR A 189 9.72 -11.37 0.77
C TYR A 189 9.95 -12.71 1.46
N SER A 190 11.13 -13.29 1.25
CA SER A 190 11.53 -14.55 1.87
C SER A 190 11.70 -14.40 3.38
N GLU A 191 11.55 -15.51 4.12
CA GLU A 191 11.75 -15.54 5.59
C GLU A 191 13.17 -15.07 5.95
N ASP A 192 14.17 -15.45 5.15
CA ASP A 192 15.57 -15.09 5.36
C ASP A 192 15.80 -13.57 5.25
N ILE A 193 15.27 -12.93 4.23
CA ILE A 193 15.35 -11.46 4.06
C ILE A 193 14.64 -10.74 5.21
N LEU A 194 13.45 -11.18 5.58
CA LEU A 194 12.72 -10.59 6.71
C LEU A 194 13.50 -10.73 8.01
N GLN A 195 14.12 -11.90 8.26
CA GLN A 195 14.95 -12.12 9.45
C GLN A 195 16.19 -11.23 9.46
N GLN A 196 16.82 -10.99 8.31
CA GLN A 196 17.97 -10.09 8.22
C GLN A 196 17.54 -8.64 8.52
N ILE A 197 16.39 -8.16 8.04
CA ILE A 197 15.85 -6.84 8.38
C ILE A 197 15.57 -6.74 9.88
N VAL A 198 14.94 -7.77 10.47
CA VAL A 198 14.67 -7.81 11.91
C VAL A 198 15.97 -7.75 12.72
N ASN A 199 17.00 -8.50 12.32
CA ASN A 199 18.30 -8.49 12.98
C ASN A 199 18.95 -7.09 12.96
N LEU A 200 18.87 -6.38 11.83
CA LEU A 200 19.34 -4.99 11.73
C LEU A 200 18.53 -4.05 12.62
N ALA A 201 17.20 -4.16 12.60
CA ALA A 201 16.33 -3.34 13.44
C ALA A 201 16.62 -3.56 14.94
N GLU A 202 16.78 -4.80 15.37
CA GLU A 202 17.12 -5.14 16.76
C GLU A 202 18.53 -4.67 17.16
N LYS A 203 19.52 -4.81 16.27
CA LYS A 203 20.90 -4.35 16.46
C LYS A 203 20.97 -2.83 16.68
N HIS A 204 20.16 -2.09 15.95
CA HIS A 204 20.16 -0.62 15.95
C HIS A 204 18.99 0.00 16.75
N ASN A 205 18.18 -0.81 17.44
CA ASN A 205 17.02 -0.39 18.22
C ASN A 205 15.99 0.40 17.40
N LEU A 206 15.76 0.01 16.16
CA LEU A 206 14.76 0.61 15.29
C LEU A 206 13.38 0.02 15.57
N CYS A 207 12.34 0.84 15.52
CA CYS A 207 10.97 0.35 15.44
C CYS A 207 10.74 -0.32 14.07
N VAL A 208 10.04 -1.44 14.03
CA VAL A 208 9.64 -2.10 12.77
C VAL A 208 8.20 -1.75 12.45
N PHE A 209 7.94 -1.17 11.29
CA PHE A 209 6.60 -0.93 10.76
C PHE A 209 6.31 -1.94 9.64
N ALA A 210 5.42 -2.89 9.92
CA ALA A 210 5.04 -3.96 9.01
C ALA A 210 3.68 -3.66 8.35
N ASP A 211 3.69 -3.23 7.10
CA ASP A 211 2.47 -3.07 6.30
C ASP A 211 2.12 -4.40 5.63
N GLU A 212 1.14 -5.09 6.18
CA GLU A 212 0.73 -6.43 5.76
C GLU A 212 -0.67 -6.45 5.13
N ILE A 213 -1.11 -5.33 4.53
CA ILE A 213 -2.47 -5.18 3.99
C ILE A 213 -2.81 -6.20 2.89
N TYR A 214 -1.80 -6.81 2.26
CA TYR A 214 -1.94 -7.83 1.21
C TYR A 214 -1.64 -9.25 1.67
N ASP A 215 -1.49 -9.51 2.97
CA ASP A 215 -1.10 -10.79 3.58
C ASP A 215 -1.87 -12.03 3.09
N ARG A 216 -3.13 -11.84 2.68
CA ARG A 216 -4.04 -12.91 2.21
C ARG A 216 -4.24 -12.93 0.69
N ILE A 217 -3.65 -12.01 -0.05
CA ILE A 217 -3.73 -11.99 -1.52
C ILE A 217 -2.42 -12.54 -2.06
N ILE A 218 -2.27 -13.85 -1.94
CA ILE A 218 -1.05 -14.59 -2.25
C ILE A 218 -1.34 -15.60 -3.37
N TYR A 219 -0.45 -15.69 -4.34
CA TYR A 219 -0.54 -16.58 -5.50
C TYR A 219 0.58 -17.62 -5.50
N ASP A 220 0.38 -18.70 -6.26
CA ASP A 220 1.40 -19.67 -6.66
C ASP A 220 2.22 -20.29 -5.50
N ASN A 221 1.57 -20.56 -4.36
CA ASN A 221 2.19 -21.13 -3.16
C ASN A 221 3.27 -20.24 -2.50
N ALA A 222 3.34 -18.94 -2.80
CA ALA A 222 4.16 -18.02 -2.01
C ALA A 222 3.66 -18.01 -0.55
N ILE A 223 4.58 -17.79 0.39
CA ILE A 223 4.27 -17.82 1.82
C ILE A 223 4.53 -16.44 2.42
N HIS A 224 3.50 -15.87 3.04
CA HIS A 224 3.64 -14.66 3.84
C HIS A 224 4.07 -15.04 5.27
N TYR A 225 5.09 -14.36 5.77
CA TYR A 225 5.58 -14.50 7.14
C TYR A 225 5.27 -13.23 7.93
N PRO A 226 4.37 -13.29 8.96
CA PRO A 226 4.06 -12.12 9.78
C PRO A 226 5.29 -11.63 10.56
N LEU A 227 5.67 -10.38 10.38
CA LEU A 227 6.82 -9.80 11.09
C LEU A 227 6.62 -9.76 12.61
N ALA A 228 5.37 -9.62 13.05
CA ALA A 228 5.02 -9.70 14.47
C ALA A 228 5.46 -11.02 15.16
N LYS A 229 5.70 -12.09 14.39
CA LYS A 229 6.19 -13.37 14.90
C LYS A 229 7.72 -13.40 15.02
N MET A 230 8.42 -12.57 14.28
CA MET A 230 9.87 -12.60 14.14
C MET A 230 10.57 -11.59 15.06
N VAL A 231 9.95 -10.44 15.31
CA VAL A 231 10.52 -9.34 16.12
C VAL A 231 10.36 -9.63 17.61
N ASN A 232 11.49 -9.63 18.36
CA ASN A 232 11.48 -9.97 19.79
C ASN A 232 12.12 -8.90 20.69
N LYS A 233 13.14 -8.16 20.21
CA LYS A 233 13.96 -7.25 21.06
C LYS A 233 13.69 -5.77 20.78
N THR A 234 12.82 -5.44 19.85
CA THR A 234 12.36 -4.08 19.57
C THR A 234 10.84 -4.06 19.38
N LEU A 235 10.25 -2.87 19.24
CA LEU A 235 8.82 -2.73 18.97
C LEU A 235 8.53 -3.03 17.50
N CYS A 236 7.51 -3.84 17.27
CA CYS A 236 6.92 -4.01 15.92
C CYS A 236 5.48 -3.51 15.92
N LEU A 237 5.16 -2.62 14.98
CA LEU A 237 3.79 -2.20 14.67
C LEU A 237 3.36 -2.86 13.36
N THR A 238 2.39 -3.75 13.42
CA THR A 238 1.84 -4.42 12.22
C THR A 238 0.53 -3.78 11.82
N PHE A 239 0.42 -3.39 10.56
CA PHE A 239 -0.75 -2.70 9.97
C PHE A 239 -1.48 -3.63 9.01
N ASN A 240 -2.79 -3.75 9.18
CA ASN A 240 -3.64 -4.53 8.28
C ASN A 240 -5.09 -4.02 8.36
N GLY A 241 -5.99 -4.55 7.53
CA GLY A 241 -7.37 -4.08 7.49
C GLY A 241 -8.27 -4.81 6.50
N LEU A 242 -9.50 -4.33 6.40
CA LEU A 242 -10.53 -4.95 5.57
C LEU A 242 -10.49 -4.52 4.10
N SER A 243 -9.66 -3.55 3.73
CA SER A 243 -9.72 -2.88 2.43
C SER A 243 -9.46 -3.80 1.25
N LYS A 244 -8.55 -4.77 1.37
CA LYS A 244 -8.05 -5.56 0.24
C LYS A 244 -8.59 -6.99 0.26
N ALA A 245 -8.16 -7.81 1.19
CA ALA A 245 -8.59 -9.22 1.26
C ALA A 245 -10.11 -9.39 1.42
N TYR A 246 -10.76 -8.45 2.11
CA TYR A 246 -12.21 -8.49 2.33
C TYR A 246 -13.02 -7.60 1.37
N ARG A 247 -12.36 -6.88 0.45
CA ARG A 247 -12.97 -6.00 -0.57
C ARG A 247 -13.86 -4.89 0.04
N LEU A 248 -13.51 -4.43 1.25
CA LEU A 248 -14.24 -3.42 2.02
C LEU A 248 -13.45 -2.10 2.13
N ALA A 249 -12.81 -1.69 1.04
CA ALA A 249 -11.98 -0.47 1.03
C ALA A 249 -12.76 0.78 1.48
N GLY A 250 -14.03 0.89 1.11
CA GLY A 250 -14.91 2.00 1.47
C GLY A 250 -15.39 2.00 2.93
N PHE A 251 -15.30 0.87 3.65
CA PHE A 251 -15.66 0.81 5.07
C PHE A 251 -14.69 1.56 5.96
N ARG A 252 -13.45 1.75 5.50
CA ARG A 252 -12.41 2.41 6.28
C ARG A 252 -12.18 1.73 7.64
N SER A 253 -11.93 0.42 7.64
CA SER A 253 -11.60 -0.33 8.86
C SER A 253 -10.23 -0.97 8.72
N GLY A 254 -9.34 -0.65 9.66
CA GLY A 254 -8.01 -1.23 9.78
C GLY A 254 -7.60 -1.33 11.23
N TRP A 255 -6.48 -1.96 11.48
CA TRP A 255 -5.91 -2.13 12.81
C TRP A 255 -4.38 -2.05 12.77
N MET A 256 -3.83 -1.65 13.91
CA MET A 256 -2.42 -1.68 14.23
C MET A 256 -2.20 -2.56 15.44
N ILE A 257 -1.23 -3.45 15.38
CA ILE A 257 -0.87 -4.41 16.44
C ILE A 257 0.50 -4.04 16.98
N MET A 258 0.62 -3.90 18.28
CA MET A 258 1.88 -3.68 18.98
C MET A 258 2.44 -5.02 19.47
N SER A 259 3.59 -5.46 18.96
CA SER A 259 4.26 -6.72 19.32
C SER A 259 5.76 -6.51 19.56
N GLY A 260 6.48 -7.57 19.92
CA GLY A 260 7.90 -7.50 20.28
C GLY A 260 8.12 -6.91 21.68
N ASP A 261 9.26 -6.26 21.89
CA ASP A 261 9.59 -5.65 23.19
C ASP A 261 8.93 -4.29 23.38
N LYS A 262 7.77 -4.29 24.02
CA LYS A 262 7.01 -3.08 24.38
C LYS A 262 7.59 -2.33 25.57
N SER A 263 8.43 -2.96 26.38
CA SER A 263 8.94 -2.37 27.62
C SER A 263 9.78 -1.11 27.40
N ARG A 264 10.49 -1.05 26.28
CA ARG A 264 11.34 0.08 25.87
C ARG A 264 10.59 1.17 25.12
N ALA A 265 9.35 0.93 24.71
CA ALA A 265 8.53 1.82 23.90
C ALA A 265 7.31 2.38 24.65
N LYS A 266 7.29 2.34 25.98
CA LYS A 266 6.14 2.76 26.79
C LYS A 266 5.65 4.17 26.46
N SER A 267 6.56 5.14 26.41
CA SER A 267 6.20 6.53 26.07
C SER A 267 5.63 6.67 24.67
N TYR A 268 6.15 5.92 23.69
CA TYR A 268 5.60 5.93 22.33
C TYR A 268 4.21 5.31 22.28
N ILE A 269 4.00 4.18 22.99
CA ILE A 269 2.69 3.52 23.10
C ILE A 269 1.67 4.45 23.77
N GLU A 270 2.05 5.13 24.85
CA GLU A 270 1.21 6.16 25.50
C GLU A 270 0.88 7.30 24.52
N GLY A 271 1.83 7.73 23.68
CA GLY A 271 1.62 8.72 22.62
C GLY A 271 0.60 8.24 21.59
N LEU A 272 0.68 6.98 21.14
CA LEU A 272 -0.30 6.40 20.22
C LEU A 272 -1.70 6.31 20.85
N GLU A 273 -1.82 5.96 22.12
CA GLU A 273 -3.08 5.94 22.85
C GLU A 273 -3.66 7.35 23.02
N MET A 274 -2.81 8.34 23.25
CA MET A 274 -3.22 9.75 23.28
C MET A 274 -3.79 10.20 21.93
N LEU A 275 -3.07 9.94 20.82
CA LEU A 275 -3.54 10.27 19.48
C LEU A 275 -4.86 9.56 19.14
N ALA A 276 -4.99 8.29 19.53
CA ALA A 276 -6.23 7.55 19.38
C ALA A 276 -7.38 8.19 20.18
N SER A 277 -7.09 8.72 21.37
CA SER A 277 -8.08 9.40 22.23
C SER A 277 -8.48 10.77 21.70
N MET A 278 -7.56 11.52 21.10
CA MET A 278 -7.83 12.86 20.52
C MET A 278 -8.87 12.79 19.40
N ARG A 279 -8.94 11.70 18.64
CA ARG A 279 -9.98 11.48 17.60
C ARG A 279 -11.26 10.85 18.15
N LEU A 280 -11.37 10.62 19.45
CA LEU A 280 -12.43 9.91 20.18
C LEU A 280 -12.41 8.40 19.91
N CYS A 281 -12.81 7.94 18.73
CA CYS A 281 -12.76 6.53 18.33
C CYS A 281 -12.71 6.41 16.79
N ALA A 282 -12.40 5.21 16.29
CA ALA A 282 -12.58 4.88 14.88
C ALA A 282 -14.06 4.73 14.53
N ASN A 283 -14.36 4.62 13.23
CA ASN A 283 -15.71 4.41 12.69
C ASN A 283 -16.34 3.13 13.28
N VAL A 284 -17.29 3.29 14.21
CA VAL A 284 -17.90 2.16 14.92
C VAL A 284 -18.66 1.22 13.97
N PRO A 285 -19.49 1.68 13.03
CA PRO A 285 -20.11 0.80 12.03
C PRO A 285 -19.14 -0.08 11.28
N ALA A 286 -17.99 0.46 10.90
CA ALA A 286 -16.97 -0.30 10.16
C ALA A 286 -16.24 -1.35 11.02
N MET A 287 -16.11 -1.09 12.33
CA MET A 287 -15.52 -2.05 13.27
C MET A 287 -16.40 -3.28 13.51
N LEU A 288 -17.72 -3.17 13.36
CA LEU A 288 -18.63 -4.31 13.47
C LEU A 288 -18.30 -5.42 12.46
N ALA A 289 -17.80 -5.05 11.28
CA ALA A 289 -17.40 -5.99 10.24
C ALA A 289 -16.21 -6.90 10.61
N VAL A 290 -15.36 -6.49 11.56
CA VAL A 290 -14.04 -7.10 11.79
C VAL A 290 -14.17 -8.53 12.32
N GLN A 291 -15.06 -8.77 13.27
CA GLN A 291 -15.22 -10.09 13.86
C GLN A 291 -15.67 -11.12 12.83
N THR A 292 -16.68 -10.80 12.04
CA THR A 292 -17.21 -11.69 10.98
C THR A 292 -16.20 -11.84 9.85
N ALA A 293 -15.48 -10.79 9.48
CA ALA A 293 -14.43 -10.87 8.47
C ALA A 293 -13.29 -11.82 8.87
N LEU A 294 -12.77 -11.69 10.09
CA LEU A 294 -11.64 -12.48 10.55
C LEU A 294 -12.02 -13.90 10.97
N GLY A 295 -13.21 -14.08 11.56
CA GLY A 295 -13.70 -15.36 12.04
C GLY A 295 -14.49 -16.18 11.03
N GLY A 296 -14.97 -15.55 9.96
CA GLY A 296 -15.80 -16.19 8.92
C GLY A 296 -15.01 -16.87 7.82
N LYS A 297 -15.73 -17.27 6.76
CA LYS A 297 -15.12 -17.86 5.56
C LYS A 297 -14.17 -16.86 4.87
N GLN A 298 -12.95 -17.30 4.63
CA GLN A 298 -11.95 -16.51 3.91
C GLN A 298 -12.13 -16.63 2.40
N SER A 299 -13.16 -15.95 1.86
CA SER A 299 -13.55 -16.03 0.43
C SER A 299 -12.47 -15.53 -0.54
N ILE A 300 -11.49 -14.78 -0.04
CA ILE A 300 -10.31 -14.38 -0.84
C ILE A 300 -9.54 -15.59 -1.36
N ASN A 301 -9.50 -16.70 -0.60
CA ASN A 301 -8.81 -17.92 -1.00
C ASN A 301 -9.37 -18.50 -2.30
N ASP A 302 -10.68 -18.35 -2.53
CA ASP A 302 -11.33 -18.81 -3.77
C ASP A 302 -10.94 -17.94 -4.98
N LEU A 303 -10.52 -16.71 -4.76
CA LEU A 303 -10.13 -15.76 -5.82
C LEU A 303 -8.64 -15.90 -6.20
N VAL A 304 -7.78 -16.23 -5.24
CA VAL A 304 -6.32 -16.27 -5.46
C VAL A 304 -5.78 -17.65 -5.81
N LYS A 305 -6.52 -18.72 -5.53
CA LYS A 305 -6.12 -20.08 -5.92
C LYS A 305 -6.06 -20.25 -7.44
N SER A 306 -5.36 -21.27 -7.92
CA SER A 306 -5.36 -21.64 -9.35
C SER A 306 -6.79 -21.79 -9.87
N GLY A 307 -7.10 -21.14 -11.00
CA GLY A 307 -8.46 -21.06 -11.57
C GLY A 307 -9.37 -20.06 -10.86
N GLY A 308 -8.92 -19.37 -9.83
CA GLY A 308 -9.63 -18.27 -9.20
C GLY A 308 -9.53 -16.97 -10.01
N ARG A 309 -10.57 -16.15 -9.95
CA ARG A 309 -10.71 -14.96 -10.81
C ARG A 309 -9.49 -14.01 -10.73
N LEU A 310 -8.95 -13.74 -9.55
CA LEU A 310 -7.77 -12.86 -9.41
C LEU A 310 -6.51 -13.50 -9.99
N ALA A 311 -6.31 -14.80 -9.77
CA ALA A 311 -5.16 -15.53 -10.33
C ALA A 311 -5.21 -15.54 -11.87
N GLU A 312 -6.37 -15.82 -12.45
CA GLU A 312 -6.57 -15.81 -13.91
C GLU A 312 -6.36 -14.42 -14.52
N GLN A 313 -6.86 -13.36 -13.86
CA GLN A 313 -6.68 -11.99 -14.32
C GLN A 313 -5.22 -11.54 -14.24
N ARG A 314 -4.51 -11.91 -13.15
CA ARG A 314 -3.06 -11.69 -13.03
C ARG A 314 -2.29 -12.35 -14.17
N ASP A 315 -2.56 -13.65 -14.41
CA ASP A 315 -1.83 -14.43 -15.40
C ASP A 315 -2.10 -13.92 -16.82
N LEU A 316 -3.35 -13.56 -17.11
CA LEU A 316 -3.72 -12.96 -18.39
C LEU A 316 -3.02 -11.61 -18.59
N ALA A 317 -3.10 -10.70 -17.60
CA ALA A 317 -2.49 -9.38 -17.68
C ALA A 317 -0.96 -9.48 -17.82
N TYR A 318 -0.33 -10.35 -17.03
CA TYR A 318 1.12 -10.59 -17.10
C TYR A 318 1.53 -11.05 -18.49
N LYS A 319 0.86 -12.07 -19.04
CA LYS A 319 1.13 -12.57 -20.39
C LYS A 319 0.97 -11.49 -21.44
N LEU A 320 -0.15 -10.78 -21.44
CA LEU A 320 -0.46 -9.77 -22.46
C LEU A 320 0.54 -8.59 -22.42
N ILE A 321 0.96 -8.15 -21.22
CA ILE A 321 1.91 -7.06 -21.05
C ILE A 321 3.31 -7.48 -21.48
N THR A 322 3.75 -8.68 -21.10
CA THR A 322 5.09 -9.19 -21.47
C THR A 322 5.19 -9.64 -22.94
N ASP A 323 4.07 -9.83 -23.64
CA ASP A 323 4.04 -10.05 -25.08
C ASP A 323 4.31 -8.75 -25.89
N ILE A 324 4.29 -7.58 -25.25
CA ILE A 324 4.62 -6.30 -25.93
C ILE A 324 6.15 -6.19 -26.09
N PRO A 325 6.67 -5.91 -27.29
CA PRO A 325 8.10 -5.77 -27.52
C PRO A 325 8.76 -4.73 -26.60
N GLY A 326 9.85 -5.10 -25.94
CA GLY A 326 10.60 -4.23 -25.02
C GLY A 326 9.93 -4.01 -23.66
N VAL A 327 8.94 -4.83 -23.30
CA VAL A 327 8.33 -4.80 -21.98
C VAL A 327 8.74 -6.02 -21.18
N THR A 328 9.21 -5.80 -19.97
CA THR A 328 9.53 -6.86 -18.98
C THR A 328 8.76 -6.64 -17.69
N CYS A 329 8.54 -7.71 -16.94
CA CYS A 329 7.87 -7.64 -15.64
C CYS A 329 8.26 -8.83 -14.80
N VAL A 330 8.58 -8.61 -13.53
CA VAL A 330 8.64 -9.69 -12.55
C VAL A 330 7.19 -10.11 -12.25
N LYS A 331 6.88 -11.40 -12.43
CA LYS A 331 5.51 -11.89 -12.17
C LYS A 331 5.17 -11.72 -10.69
N PRO A 332 4.10 -10.98 -10.34
CA PRO A 332 3.76 -10.75 -8.95
C PRO A 332 3.27 -12.03 -8.26
N SER A 333 3.80 -12.27 -7.06
CA SER A 333 3.36 -13.38 -6.19
C SER A 333 2.22 -12.98 -5.27
N SER A 334 1.79 -11.72 -5.29
CA SER A 334 0.79 -11.15 -4.40
C SER A 334 0.13 -9.90 -4.99
N ALA A 335 -0.79 -9.31 -4.20
CA ALA A 335 -1.47 -8.04 -4.45
C ALA A 335 -2.30 -8.03 -5.74
N MET A 336 -2.40 -6.88 -6.42
CA MET A 336 -3.35 -6.65 -7.53
C MET A 336 -2.68 -5.86 -8.67
N TYR A 337 -1.34 -5.89 -8.75
CA TYR A 337 -0.56 -4.99 -9.57
C TYR A 337 0.49 -5.73 -10.39
N LEU A 338 0.72 -5.26 -11.61
CA LEU A 338 1.95 -5.48 -12.36
C LEU A 338 2.76 -4.19 -12.28
N PHE A 339 4.04 -4.31 -11.95
CA PHE A 339 5.00 -3.22 -11.99
C PHE A 339 6.02 -3.56 -13.07
N PHE A 340 5.68 -3.17 -14.30
CA PHE A 340 6.41 -3.56 -15.50
C PHE A 340 7.38 -2.47 -15.94
N LYS A 341 8.45 -2.89 -16.62
CA LYS A 341 9.52 -2.05 -17.13
C LYS A 341 9.49 -1.95 -18.63
N LEU A 342 9.73 -0.76 -19.16
CA LEU A 342 9.97 -0.48 -20.56
C LEU A 342 11.48 -0.43 -20.83
N ASP A 343 11.96 -1.10 -21.90
CA ASP A 343 13.37 -1.08 -22.28
C ASP A 343 13.82 0.35 -22.65
N PRO A 344 14.76 0.96 -21.91
CA PRO A 344 15.21 2.32 -22.15
C PRO A 344 15.84 2.54 -23.55
N ASN A 345 16.32 1.47 -24.20
CA ASN A 345 16.85 1.57 -25.55
C ASN A 345 15.74 1.74 -26.59
N LEU A 346 14.55 1.21 -26.33
CA LEU A 346 13.38 1.35 -27.20
C LEU A 346 12.50 2.54 -26.78
N TYR A 347 12.35 2.73 -25.47
CA TYR A 347 11.48 3.73 -24.87
C TYR A 347 12.30 4.64 -23.92
N PRO A 348 13.04 5.63 -24.45
CA PRO A 348 13.90 6.50 -23.63
C PRO A 348 13.07 7.55 -22.85
N ILE A 349 12.39 7.09 -21.80
CA ILE A 349 11.51 7.93 -20.99
C ILE A 349 12.35 8.71 -19.97
N GLN A 350 12.33 10.03 -20.02
CA GLN A 350 12.98 10.90 -19.06
C GLN A 350 12.02 11.45 -18.01
N ASP A 351 10.76 11.62 -18.37
CA ASP A 351 9.66 12.10 -17.53
C ASP A 351 8.49 11.11 -17.64
N ASP A 352 8.38 10.23 -16.66
CA ASP A 352 7.38 9.17 -16.63
C ASP A 352 5.97 9.69 -16.29
N GLU A 353 5.85 10.82 -15.57
CA GLU A 353 4.56 11.47 -15.33
C GLU A 353 3.98 12.03 -16.64
N ASN A 354 4.81 12.74 -17.41
CA ASN A 354 4.38 13.23 -18.73
C ASN A 354 4.07 12.07 -19.70
N PHE A 355 4.85 10.98 -19.62
CA PHE A 355 4.60 9.79 -20.44
C PHE A 355 3.23 9.16 -20.12
N VAL A 356 2.87 8.99 -18.85
CA VAL A 356 1.54 8.51 -18.44
C VAL A 356 0.45 9.49 -18.83
N LEU A 357 0.70 10.80 -18.74
CA LEU A 357 -0.23 11.83 -19.18
C LEU A 357 -0.51 11.73 -20.70
N GLN A 358 0.49 11.41 -21.52
CA GLN A 358 0.31 11.17 -22.96
C GLN A 358 -0.52 9.91 -23.22
N ILE A 359 -0.26 8.79 -22.51
CA ILE A 359 -1.10 7.59 -22.59
C ILE A 359 -2.57 7.94 -22.29
N LEU A 360 -2.82 8.71 -21.24
CA LEU A 360 -4.16 9.13 -20.88
C LEU A 360 -4.81 10.01 -21.94
N LYS A 361 -4.09 10.98 -22.50
CA LYS A 361 -4.59 11.89 -23.55
C LYS A 361 -4.97 11.14 -24.81
N GLU A 362 -4.10 10.25 -25.28
CA GLU A 362 -4.26 9.61 -26.58
C GLU A 362 -5.14 8.35 -26.51
N LYS A 363 -5.00 7.55 -25.47
CA LYS A 363 -5.63 6.23 -25.39
C LYS A 363 -6.71 6.12 -24.30
N LYS A 364 -6.95 7.18 -23.52
CA LYS A 364 -7.94 7.18 -22.39
C LYS A 364 -7.69 6.02 -21.42
N LEU A 365 -6.42 5.74 -21.18
CA LEU A 365 -5.95 4.72 -20.25
C LEU A 365 -5.17 5.40 -19.12
N LEU A 366 -5.63 5.24 -17.88
CA LEU A 366 -5.02 5.83 -16.69
C LEU A 366 -4.19 4.78 -15.95
N LEU A 367 -2.88 4.94 -16.01
CA LEU A 367 -1.87 4.16 -15.29
C LEU A 367 -1.20 5.02 -14.21
N VAL A 368 -0.20 4.46 -13.51
CA VAL A 368 0.63 5.22 -12.56
C VAL A 368 2.10 5.02 -12.91
N GLN A 369 2.84 6.10 -12.94
CA GLN A 369 4.28 6.13 -13.19
C GLN A 369 5.07 5.56 -12.01
N GLY A 370 6.27 5.05 -12.29
CA GLY A 370 7.17 4.46 -11.29
C GLY A 370 7.67 5.45 -10.26
N SER A 371 7.94 6.70 -10.69
CA SER A 371 8.39 7.78 -9.80
C SER A 371 7.36 8.11 -8.70
N ALA A 372 6.07 7.87 -8.91
CA ALA A 372 5.03 8.03 -7.89
C ALA A 372 5.17 7.06 -6.71
N PHE A 373 5.98 6.00 -6.85
CA PHE A 373 6.32 5.03 -5.80
C PHE A 373 7.73 5.26 -5.24
N ASN A 374 8.27 6.47 -5.39
CA ASN A 374 9.62 6.84 -4.96
C ASN A 374 10.73 5.95 -5.54
N TYR A 375 10.45 5.30 -6.68
CA TYR A 375 11.44 4.50 -7.40
C TYR A 375 12.26 5.40 -8.33
N PRO A 376 13.59 5.31 -8.31
CA PRO A 376 14.45 6.27 -9.01
C PRO A 376 14.50 6.09 -10.52
N ASP A 377 13.99 4.98 -11.03
CA ASP A 377 13.95 4.64 -12.46
C ASP A 377 12.63 5.16 -13.09
N THR A 378 12.73 5.88 -14.19
CA THR A 378 11.57 6.41 -14.94
C THR A 378 10.98 5.43 -15.95
N GLN A 379 11.49 4.18 -16.00
CA GLN A 379 11.07 3.18 -16.98
C GLN A 379 9.94 2.28 -16.50
N HIS A 380 9.53 2.38 -15.25
CA HIS A 380 8.50 1.52 -14.66
C HIS A 380 7.13 2.16 -14.63
N LEU A 381 6.11 1.34 -14.87
CA LEU A 381 4.70 1.72 -14.75
C LEU A 381 3.94 0.67 -13.95
N ARG A 382 2.95 1.12 -13.14
CA ARG A 382 2.03 0.22 -12.44
C ARG A 382 0.72 0.07 -13.18
N PHE A 383 0.29 -1.19 -13.35
CA PHE A 383 -0.95 -1.61 -13.98
C PHE A 383 -1.78 -2.45 -12.99
N VAL A 384 -3.05 -2.10 -12.80
CA VAL A 384 -3.99 -2.85 -11.95
C VAL A 384 -4.67 -3.94 -12.77
N PHE A 385 -4.60 -5.22 -12.36
CA PHE A 385 -5.21 -6.34 -13.09
C PHE A 385 -6.59 -6.78 -12.56
N LEU A 386 -7.34 -5.86 -11.95
CA LEU A 386 -8.69 -6.13 -11.43
C LEU A 386 -9.81 -6.17 -12.48
N PRO A 387 -9.74 -5.55 -13.66
CA PRO A 387 -10.75 -5.68 -14.69
C PRO A 387 -10.94 -7.12 -15.16
N ASP A 388 -12.13 -7.43 -15.71
CA ASP A 388 -12.37 -8.69 -16.39
C ASP A 388 -11.47 -8.89 -17.62
N ALA A 389 -11.49 -10.11 -18.17
CA ALA A 389 -10.59 -10.49 -19.25
C ALA A 389 -10.73 -9.61 -20.50
N ASP A 390 -11.90 -9.12 -20.83
CA ASP A 390 -12.13 -8.34 -22.03
C ASP A 390 -11.64 -6.88 -21.84
N LEU A 391 -11.88 -6.30 -20.66
CA LEU A 391 -11.33 -4.99 -20.31
C LEU A 391 -9.80 -5.05 -20.16
N LEU A 392 -9.22 -6.15 -19.66
CA LEU A 392 -7.77 -6.33 -19.61
C LEU A 392 -7.15 -6.38 -21.02
N LYS A 393 -7.75 -7.12 -21.94
CA LYS A 393 -7.32 -7.16 -23.35
C LYS A 393 -7.40 -5.78 -23.99
N GLU A 394 -8.48 -5.06 -23.75
CA GLU A 394 -8.66 -3.69 -24.26
C GLU A 394 -7.62 -2.73 -23.70
N ALA A 395 -7.36 -2.79 -22.39
CA ALA A 395 -6.35 -1.96 -21.72
C ALA A 395 -4.96 -2.20 -22.31
N VAL A 396 -4.56 -3.47 -22.43
CA VAL A 396 -3.24 -3.82 -22.98
C VAL A 396 -3.15 -3.49 -24.45
N LYS A 397 -4.23 -3.64 -25.22
CA LYS A 397 -4.27 -3.20 -26.60
C LYS A 397 -4.03 -1.69 -26.72
N ARG A 398 -4.71 -0.87 -25.91
CA ARG A 398 -4.49 0.59 -25.88
C ARG A 398 -3.04 0.96 -25.56
N LEU A 399 -2.45 0.28 -24.56
CA LEU A 399 -1.05 0.47 -24.20
C LEU A 399 -0.12 0.06 -25.35
N SER A 400 -0.32 -1.10 -25.95
CA SER A 400 0.48 -1.61 -27.08
C SER A 400 0.38 -0.70 -28.30
N ASP A 401 -0.81 -0.21 -28.63
CA ASP A 401 -1.01 0.74 -29.73
C ASP A 401 -0.28 2.08 -29.46
N PHE A 402 -0.30 2.58 -28.21
CA PHE A 402 0.45 3.77 -27.85
C PHE A 402 1.97 3.56 -27.99
N LEU A 403 2.49 2.47 -27.42
CA LEU A 403 3.92 2.16 -27.47
C LEU A 403 4.43 1.97 -28.90
N ARG A 404 3.66 1.32 -29.76
CA ARG A 404 3.98 1.20 -31.20
C ARG A 404 4.01 2.57 -31.89
N ASP A 405 3.02 3.43 -31.62
CA ASP A 405 2.95 4.77 -32.21
C ASP A 405 4.15 5.62 -31.74
N TYR A 406 4.54 5.50 -30.46
CA TYR A 406 5.71 6.15 -29.88
C TYR A 406 7.02 5.74 -30.57
N LEU A 407 7.24 4.43 -30.82
CA LEU A 407 8.41 3.94 -31.57
C LEU A 407 8.46 4.48 -32.99
N ASN A 408 7.31 4.52 -33.68
CA ASN A 408 7.24 5.03 -35.06
C ASN A 408 7.53 6.53 -35.14
N GLN A 409 7.20 7.32 -34.13
CA GLN A 409 7.52 8.75 -34.06
C GLN A 409 9.01 8.97 -33.83
N ASN A 410 9.63 8.24 -32.90
CA ASN A 410 11.05 8.39 -32.56
C ASN A 410 11.98 7.89 -33.69
N SER A 411 11.58 6.85 -34.43
CA SER A 411 12.36 6.36 -35.58
C SER A 411 12.36 7.29 -36.80
N LYS A 412 11.52 8.32 -36.82
CA LYS A 412 11.51 9.36 -37.86
C LYS A 412 12.39 10.57 -37.53
N VAL A 413 12.86 10.67 -36.30
CA VAL A 413 13.66 11.80 -35.80
C VAL A 413 15.16 11.44 -35.74
N SER A 414 15.49 10.16 -35.77
CA SER A 414 16.85 9.64 -35.91
C SER A 414 17.25 9.47 -37.38
#